data_2d46630834f1e47dd561b4621410ca52
#
_entry.id   2d46630834f1e47dd561b4621410ca52
#
_cell.length_a   1.000
_cell.length_b   1.000
_cell.length_c   1.000
_cell.angle_alpha   90.00
_cell.angle_beta   90.00
_cell.angle_gamma   90.00
#
_symmetry.space_group_name_H-M   'P 1'
#
loop_
_entity.id
_entity.type
_entity.pdbx_description
1 polymer ?
#
loop_
_entity_poly.entity_id
_entity_poly.type
_entity_poly.pdbx_seq_one_letter_code
_entity_poly.pdbx_strand_id
1 'polypeptide(L)'
;NKEHLSKVADLAYKFGMEIRRPEEAKVAGLFHDTGKYGERFQGVLSGVNKGVDHAFSSAALLYLIRGLTQKDHTSSVWRKYEPVIEAIRGHHDGLVLIEGKLEQEFYEAIKDPKMDCCSSKLIPSLRGQEEFREAMKAFKNDFPTYHLPKLPERKFENQVENMLDTRMLFSCLVDADYSVSASDNEADYLEKNSGSQLNAEEALKVLYEYCEELRKNSKADSKINKIRNQVFDICG
;
A
#
# COMPACT_ATOMS: atom_id res chain seq x y z
N ASN A 1 14.76 -8.89 8.23
CA ASN A 1 13.87 -7.78 7.85
C ASN A 1 14.56 -6.68 7.05
N LYS A 2 15.70 -6.17 7.50
CA LYS A 2 16.42 -5.05 6.86
C LYS A 2 16.66 -5.25 5.36
N GLU A 3 17.23 -6.40 5.00
CA GLU A 3 17.55 -6.71 3.60
C GLU A 3 16.30 -6.78 2.72
N HIS A 4 15.25 -7.45 3.20
CA HIS A 4 13.96 -7.53 2.51
C HIS A 4 13.37 -6.14 2.28
N LEU A 5 13.25 -5.34 3.34
CA LEU A 5 12.72 -3.97 3.25
C LEU A 5 13.52 -3.09 2.26
N SER A 6 14.85 -3.22 2.27
CA SER A 6 15.69 -2.47 1.32
C SER A 6 15.44 -2.89 -0.12
N LYS A 7 15.40 -4.21 -0.39
CA LYS A 7 15.15 -4.74 -1.74
C LYS A 7 13.77 -4.35 -2.26
N VAL A 8 12.74 -4.51 -1.41
CA VAL A 8 11.36 -4.10 -1.78
C VAL A 8 11.28 -2.60 -2.04
N ALA A 9 11.92 -1.78 -1.21
CA ALA A 9 11.94 -0.34 -1.40
C ALA A 9 12.61 0.07 -2.72
N ASP A 10 13.73 -0.54 -3.06
CA ASP A 10 14.48 -0.23 -4.29
C ASP A 10 13.73 -0.71 -5.54
N LEU A 11 13.06 -1.86 -5.47
CA LEU A 11 12.26 -2.37 -6.58
C LEU A 11 10.95 -1.56 -6.75
N ALA A 12 10.26 -1.25 -5.66
CA ALA A 12 9.09 -0.39 -5.68
C ALA A 12 9.42 1.02 -6.22
N TYR A 13 10.61 1.56 -5.88
CA TYR A 13 11.10 2.81 -6.47
C TYR A 13 11.18 2.73 -8.00
N LYS A 14 11.73 1.64 -8.55
CA LYS A 14 11.83 1.43 -10.00
C LYS A 14 10.45 1.39 -10.66
N PHE A 15 9.52 0.63 -10.10
CA PHE A 15 8.14 0.59 -10.60
C PHE A 15 7.44 1.95 -10.46
N GLY A 16 7.70 2.65 -9.36
CA GLY A 16 7.22 3.99 -9.12
C GLY A 16 7.68 5.04 -10.14
N MET A 17 8.83 4.84 -10.79
CA MET A 17 9.29 5.74 -11.86
C MET A 17 8.33 5.74 -13.06
N GLU A 18 7.77 4.59 -13.42
CA GLU A 18 6.83 4.45 -14.53
C GLU A 18 5.52 5.22 -14.30
N ILE A 19 5.11 5.31 -13.06
CA ILE A 19 3.90 6.06 -12.66
C ILE A 19 4.21 7.47 -12.10
N ARG A 20 5.46 7.91 -12.20
CA ARG A 20 5.95 9.21 -11.69
C ARG A 20 5.77 9.38 -10.17
N ARG A 21 5.90 8.28 -9.42
CA ARG A 21 5.77 8.22 -7.96
C ARG A 21 6.89 7.44 -7.27
N PRO A 22 8.16 7.64 -7.64
CA PRO A 22 9.24 6.80 -7.13
C PRO A 22 9.43 6.94 -5.62
N GLU A 23 9.36 8.15 -5.06
CA GLU A 23 9.58 8.37 -3.63
C GLU A 23 8.46 7.79 -2.77
N GLU A 24 7.21 7.95 -3.20
CA GLU A 24 6.06 7.35 -2.53
C GLU A 24 6.12 5.82 -2.55
N ALA A 25 6.46 5.24 -3.69
CA ALA A 25 6.62 3.79 -3.84
C ALA A 25 7.78 3.27 -2.99
N LYS A 26 8.90 3.99 -2.94
CA LYS A 26 10.04 3.66 -2.07
C LYS A 26 9.65 3.67 -0.59
N VAL A 27 8.92 4.69 -0.16
CA VAL A 27 8.44 4.78 1.23
C VAL A 27 7.49 3.61 1.53
N ALA A 28 6.56 3.31 0.62
CA ALA A 28 5.66 2.17 0.76
C ALA A 28 6.44 0.86 0.94
N GLY A 29 7.41 0.59 0.06
CA GLY A 29 8.26 -0.59 0.12
C GLY A 29 9.11 -0.69 1.39
N LEU A 30 9.64 0.44 1.86
CA LEU A 30 10.45 0.45 3.08
C LEU A 30 9.63 0.21 4.35
N PHE A 31 8.37 0.67 4.35
CA PHE A 31 7.55 0.63 5.55
C PHE A 31 6.53 -0.51 5.60
N HIS A 32 6.25 -1.21 4.50
CA HIS A 32 5.14 -2.19 4.44
C HIS A 32 5.19 -3.25 5.54
N ASP A 33 6.37 -3.69 5.90
CA ASP A 33 6.64 -4.78 6.85
C ASP A 33 7.29 -4.32 8.16
N THR A 34 7.32 -3.01 8.45
CA THR A 34 7.90 -2.50 9.70
C THR A 34 7.15 -2.95 10.94
N GLY A 35 5.89 -3.31 10.82
CA GLY A 35 5.12 -3.93 11.91
C GLY A 35 5.69 -5.27 12.38
N LYS A 36 6.50 -5.94 11.54
CA LYS A 36 7.21 -7.17 11.92
C LYS A 36 8.32 -6.95 12.96
N TYR A 37 8.75 -5.72 13.18
CA TYR A 37 9.66 -5.39 14.29
C TYR A 37 8.98 -5.42 15.66
N GLY A 38 7.65 -5.39 15.72
CA GLY A 38 6.90 -5.41 16.98
C GLY A 38 7.03 -6.74 17.72
N GLU A 39 7.10 -6.68 19.06
CA GLU A 39 7.25 -7.86 19.94
C GLU A 39 6.15 -8.89 19.71
N ARG A 40 4.92 -8.44 19.47
CA ARG A 40 3.78 -9.34 19.21
C ARG A 40 3.98 -10.15 17.94
N PHE A 41 4.49 -9.55 16.87
CA PHE A 41 4.79 -10.28 15.65
C PHE A 41 6.00 -11.21 15.83
N GLN A 42 7.02 -10.78 16.53
CA GLN A 42 8.14 -11.66 16.90
C GLN A 42 7.66 -12.88 17.70
N GLY A 43 6.64 -12.70 18.53
CA GLY A 43 5.95 -13.78 19.22
C GLY A 43 5.20 -14.74 18.28
N VAL A 44 4.73 -14.28 17.10
CA VAL A 44 4.17 -15.17 16.08
C VAL A 44 5.25 -16.06 15.49
N LEU A 45 6.41 -15.53 15.19
CA LEU A 45 7.54 -16.30 14.65
C LEU A 45 8.04 -17.36 15.62
N SER A 46 7.96 -17.09 16.92
CA SER A 46 8.32 -18.06 17.98
C SER A 46 7.16 -18.99 18.39
N GLY A 47 5.99 -18.88 17.75
CA GLY A 47 4.82 -19.72 18.03
C GLY A 47 4.05 -19.34 19.30
N VAL A 48 4.39 -18.24 19.96
CA VAL A 48 3.74 -17.74 21.20
C VAL A 48 2.43 -17.00 20.89
N ASN A 49 2.41 -16.23 19.82
CA ASN A 49 1.25 -15.44 19.41
C ASN A 49 0.62 -15.96 18.11
N LYS A 50 -0.64 -15.56 17.82
CA LYS A 50 -1.34 -15.83 16.57
C LYS A 50 -2.09 -14.58 16.12
N GLY A 51 -2.26 -14.43 14.79
CA GLY A 51 -3.19 -13.47 14.20
C GLY A 51 -2.78 -11.99 14.38
N VAL A 52 -1.50 -11.66 14.30
CA VAL A 52 -1.03 -10.27 14.34
C VAL A 52 -1.06 -9.66 12.94
N ASP A 53 -1.85 -8.60 12.77
CA ASP A 53 -1.88 -7.79 11.55
C ASP A 53 -0.71 -6.80 11.54
N HIS A 54 0.40 -7.21 10.92
CA HIS A 54 1.57 -6.36 10.81
C HIS A 54 1.41 -5.24 9.76
N ALA A 55 0.53 -5.41 8.78
CA ALA A 55 0.25 -4.39 7.77
C ALA A 55 -0.36 -3.14 8.41
N PHE A 56 -1.35 -3.34 9.28
CA PHE A 56 -1.91 -2.25 10.06
C PHE A 56 -0.85 -1.59 10.96
N SER A 57 -0.07 -2.39 11.68
CA SER A 57 1.00 -1.88 12.55
C SER A 57 2.05 -1.08 11.77
N SER A 58 2.39 -1.52 10.55
CA SER A 58 3.30 -0.83 9.64
C SER A 58 2.75 0.52 9.20
N ALA A 59 1.49 0.55 8.77
CA ALA A 59 0.81 1.77 8.36
C ALA A 59 0.70 2.78 9.52
N ALA A 60 0.35 2.31 10.73
CA ALA A 60 0.28 3.12 11.93
C ALA A 60 1.65 3.67 12.35
N LEU A 61 2.73 2.88 12.19
CA LEU A 61 4.08 3.34 12.45
C LEU A 61 4.49 4.48 11.53
N LEU A 62 4.22 4.38 10.22
CA LEU A 62 4.48 5.47 9.28
C LEU A 62 3.67 6.72 9.62
N TYR A 63 2.39 6.53 9.98
CA TYR A 63 1.52 7.63 10.43
C TYR A 63 2.13 8.38 11.62
N LEU A 64 2.64 7.66 12.63
CA LEU A 64 3.28 8.25 13.82
C LEU A 64 4.60 8.93 13.48
N ILE A 65 5.48 8.29 12.72
CA ILE A 65 6.79 8.85 12.33
C ILE A 65 6.58 10.15 11.56
N ARG A 66 5.62 10.19 10.66
CA ARG A 66 5.25 11.40 9.94
C ARG A 66 4.87 12.54 10.89
N GLY A 67 3.98 12.25 11.86
CA GLY A 67 3.55 13.24 12.85
C GLY A 67 4.69 13.78 13.71
N LEU A 68 5.68 12.96 14.02
CA LEU A 68 6.85 13.35 14.84
C LEU A 68 7.91 14.12 14.04
N THR A 69 8.05 13.84 12.74
CA THR A 69 9.11 14.42 11.91
C THR A 69 8.70 15.70 11.21
N GLN A 70 7.41 15.90 10.99
CA GLN A 70 6.90 17.10 10.34
C GLN A 70 6.22 17.99 11.37
N LYS A 71 6.80 19.19 11.58
CA LYS A 71 6.26 20.21 12.51
C LYS A 71 4.90 20.75 12.10
N ASP A 72 4.48 20.46 10.87
CA ASP A 72 3.20 20.89 10.32
C ASP A 72 2.17 19.76 10.47
N HIS A 73 1.26 19.93 11.42
CA HIS A 73 0.16 19.02 11.69
C HIS A 73 -1.09 19.32 10.85
N THR A 74 -0.92 20.05 9.74
CA THR A 74 -2.05 20.40 8.88
C THR A 74 -2.54 19.20 8.07
N SER A 75 -3.80 19.25 7.67
CA SER A 75 -4.43 18.26 6.79
C SER A 75 -3.70 18.10 5.44
N SER A 76 -2.92 19.10 5.02
CA SER A 76 -2.14 19.02 3.78
C SER A 76 -1.00 18.01 3.85
N VAL A 77 -0.38 17.85 5.02
CA VAL A 77 0.69 16.85 5.22
C VAL A 77 0.12 15.44 5.23
N TRP A 78 -1.07 15.27 5.81
CA TRP A 78 -1.77 13.98 5.80
C TRP A 78 -2.03 13.49 4.37
N ARG A 79 -2.62 14.34 3.54
CA ARG A 79 -2.96 14.01 2.14
C ARG A 79 -1.79 13.50 1.30
N LYS A 80 -0.56 13.92 1.62
CA LYS A 80 0.64 13.48 0.89
C LYS A 80 1.01 12.03 1.17
N TYR A 81 0.76 11.57 2.40
CA TYR A 81 1.12 10.23 2.84
C TYR A 81 -0.05 9.25 2.84
N GLU A 82 -1.28 9.74 2.72
CA GLU A 82 -2.48 8.91 2.74
C GLU A 82 -2.43 7.75 1.74
N PRO A 83 -2.13 7.96 0.44
CA PRO A 83 -2.03 6.87 -0.51
C PRO A 83 -0.95 5.84 -0.15
N VAL A 84 0.16 6.29 0.42
CA VAL A 84 1.26 5.41 0.87
C VAL A 84 0.80 4.56 2.05
N ILE A 85 0.14 5.18 3.02
CA ILE A 85 -0.37 4.50 4.22
C ILE A 85 -1.47 3.51 3.85
N GLU A 86 -2.37 3.87 2.92
CA GLU A 86 -3.39 2.97 2.40
C GLU A 86 -2.78 1.77 1.66
N ALA A 87 -1.77 2.00 0.83
CA ALA A 87 -1.06 0.93 0.14
C ALA A 87 -0.41 -0.04 1.14
N ILE A 88 0.26 0.47 2.17
CA ILE A 88 0.87 -0.35 3.22
C ILE A 88 -0.20 -1.13 3.99
N ARG A 89 -1.29 -0.47 4.39
CA ARG A 89 -2.36 -1.12 5.15
C ARG A 89 -3.00 -2.26 4.37
N GLY A 90 -3.15 -2.08 3.06
CA GLY A 90 -3.85 -3.02 2.20
C GLY A 90 -3.00 -4.12 1.58
N HIS A 91 -1.69 -4.14 1.76
CA HIS A 91 -0.80 -4.97 0.93
C HIS A 91 -1.07 -6.49 1.02
N HIS A 92 -1.75 -6.97 2.07
CA HIS A 92 -2.21 -8.37 2.17
C HIS A 92 -3.68 -8.57 1.82
N ASP A 93 -4.54 -7.65 2.25
CA ASP A 93 -6.00 -7.82 2.20
C ASP A 93 -6.66 -7.04 1.05
N GLY A 94 -5.88 -6.23 0.33
CA GLY A 94 -6.37 -5.31 -0.70
C GLY A 94 -6.75 -3.93 -0.15
N LEU A 95 -6.92 -2.98 -1.07
CA LEU A 95 -7.32 -1.61 -0.72
C LEU A 95 -8.77 -1.59 -0.25
N VAL A 96 -8.98 -1.11 0.94
CA VAL A 96 -10.31 -0.85 1.50
C VAL A 96 -10.57 0.64 1.34
N LEU A 97 -11.54 1.00 0.50
CA LEU A 97 -11.99 2.39 0.36
C LEU A 97 -12.70 2.80 1.66
N ILE A 98 -11.96 3.42 2.57
CA ILE A 98 -12.52 4.01 3.79
C ILE A 98 -12.36 5.52 3.65
N GLU A 99 -13.33 6.18 3.06
CA GLU A 99 -13.37 7.64 3.00
C GLU A 99 -13.18 8.25 4.39
N GLY A 100 -12.07 8.95 4.60
CA GLY A 100 -11.82 9.79 5.77
C GLY A 100 -11.73 9.09 7.14
N LYS A 101 -11.81 7.76 7.21
CA LYS A 101 -11.80 7.00 8.47
C LYS A 101 -10.42 6.54 8.91
N LEU A 102 -9.47 6.44 7.99
CA LEU A 102 -8.16 5.86 8.30
C LEU A 102 -7.41 6.69 9.35
N GLU A 103 -7.43 8.01 9.22
CA GLU A 103 -6.82 8.90 10.20
C GLU A 103 -7.48 8.78 11.57
N GLN A 104 -8.79 8.68 11.60
CA GLN A 104 -9.54 8.50 12.83
C GLN A 104 -9.27 7.12 13.45
N GLU A 105 -9.22 6.04 12.67
CA GLU A 105 -8.84 4.70 13.14
C GLU A 105 -7.46 4.71 13.79
N PHE A 106 -6.45 5.32 13.17
CA PHE A 106 -5.12 5.40 13.73
C PHE A 106 -5.07 6.27 14.99
N TYR A 107 -5.77 7.39 14.97
CA TYR A 107 -5.83 8.29 16.12
C TYR A 107 -6.50 7.64 17.32
N GLU A 108 -7.61 6.98 17.12
CA GLU A 108 -8.33 6.26 18.16
C GLU A 108 -7.54 5.07 18.68
N ALA A 109 -6.92 4.31 17.75
CA ALA A 109 -6.05 3.20 18.08
C ALA A 109 -4.84 3.58 18.95
N ILE A 110 -4.30 4.76 18.72
CA ILE A 110 -3.13 5.26 19.46
C ILE A 110 -3.55 5.89 20.78
N LYS A 111 -4.73 6.48 20.85
CA LYS A 111 -5.20 7.28 21.99
C LYS A 111 -5.95 6.49 23.05
N ASP A 112 -6.73 5.50 22.66
CA ASP A 112 -7.51 4.72 23.61
C ASP A 112 -6.90 3.34 23.87
N PRO A 113 -6.30 3.14 25.04
CA PRO A 113 -5.74 1.86 25.42
C PRO A 113 -6.77 0.73 25.59
N LYS A 114 -8.07 1.03 25.53
CA LYS A 114 -9.15 0.06 25.68
C LYS A 114 -9.87 -0.24 24.37
N MET A 115 -9.62 0.52 23.33
CA MET A 115 -10.30 0.35 22.07
C MET A 115 -9.65 -0.77 21.27
N ASP A 116 -10.28 -1.91 21.27
CA ASP A 116 -9.97 -3.02 20.36
C ASP A 116 -10.60 -2.71 18.98
N CYS A 117 -10.05 -1.68 18.32
CA CYS A 117 -10.51 -1.38 16.96
C CYS A 117 -10.05 -2.48 16.05
N CYS A 118 -10.93 -3.30 15.67
CA CYS A 118 -10.67 -4.43 14.78
C CYS A 118 -10.10 -5.66 15.46
N SER A 119 -10.73 -6.09 16.54
CA SER A 119 -10.64 -7.44 17.05
C SER A 119 -9.26 -8.09 16.85
N SER A 120 -8.33 -7.93 17.71
CA SER A 120 -6.98 -8.52 17.67
C SER A 120 -5.96 -7.85 16.74
N LYS A 121 -6.34 -6.89 15.92
CA LYS A 121 -5.46 -6.29 14.92
C LYS A 121 -4.67 -5.11 15.46
N LEU A 122 -5.17 -4.45 16.48
CA LEU A 122 -4.60 -3.28 17.06
C LEU A 122 -4.05 -3.50 18.43
N ILE A 123 -3.21 -2.63 18.79
CA ILE A 123 -2.46 -2.59 20.00
C ILE A 123 -3.22 -1.69 20.99
N PRO A 124 -4.16 -2.21 21.74
CA PRO A 124 -5.03 -1.40 22.57
C PRO A 124 -4.47 -1.32 23.96
N SER A 125 -3.44 -0.56 24.20
CA SER A 125 -2.98 -0.31 25.57
C SER A 125 -1.76 0.59 25.60
N LEU A 126 -1.41 1.10 26.76
CA LEU A 126 -0.07 1.66 27.05
C LEU A 126 1.05 0.75 26.55
N ARG A 127 0.82 -0.57 26.56
CA ARG A 127 1.71 -1.59 26.00
C ARG A 127 1.86 -1.44 24.47
N GLY A 128 0.81 -1.05 23.75
CA GLY A 128 0.89 -0.78 22.34
C GLY A 128 1.76 0.42 21.98
N GLN A 129 1.71 1.47 22.78
CA GLN A 129 2.61 2.61 22.58
C GLN A 129 4.07 2.22 22.83
N GLU A 130 4.33 1.35 23.79
CA GLU A 130 5.65 0.78 24.05
C GLU A 130 6.12 -0.06 22.86
N GLU A 131 5.26 -0.94 22.35
CA GLU A 131 5.55 -1.78 21.18
C GLU A 131 5.88 -0.93 19.93
N PHE A 132 5.15 0.16 19.69
CA PHE A 132 5.48 1.10 18.62
C PHE A 132 6.84 1.78 18.83
N ARG A 133 7.18 2.15 20.05
CA ARG A 133 8.49 2.73 20.36
C ARG A 133 9.61 1.73 20.10
N GLU A 134 9.45 0.48 20.53
CA GLU A 134 10.45 -0.57 20.31
C GLU A 134 10.57 -0.92 18.82
N ALA A 135 9.46 -1.02 18.10
CA ALA A 135 9.48 -1.23 16.64
C ALA A 135 10.18 -0.06 15.92
N MET A 136 9.90 1.17 16.31
CA MET A 136 10.56 2.36 15.75
C MET A 136 12.06 2.40 16.08
N LYS A 137 12.44 2.00 17.29
CA LYS A 137 13.83 1.90 17.72
C LYS A 137 14.58 0.83 16.93
N ALA A 138 13.99 -0.34 16.74
CA ALA A 138 14.54 -1.42 15.93
C ALA A 138 14.68 -1.00 14.46
N PHE A 139 13.66 -0.35 13.88
CA PHE A 139 13.74 0.23 12.55
C PHE A 139 14.89 1.25 12.42
N LYS A 140 15.02 2.17 13.38
CA LYS A 140 16.11 3.15 13.38
C LYS A 140 17.51 2.52 13.52
N ASN A 141 17.62 1.41 14.23
CA ASN A 141 18.88 0.67 14.31
C ASN A 141 19.29 0.07 12.97
N ASP A 142 18.32 -0.43 12.20
CA ASP A 142 18.53 -0.97 10.86
C ASP A 142 18.79 0.14 9.82
N PHE A 143 18.11 1.29 9.97
CA PHE A 143 18.15 2.42 9.05
C PHE A 143 18.54 3.74 9.76
N PRO A 144 19.75 3.84 10.34
CA PRO A 144 20.13 4.96 11.22
C PRO A 144 20.20 6.31 10.50
N THR A 145 20.48 6.31 9.21
CA THR A 145 20.60 7.51 8.37
C THR A 145 19.32 7.83 7.58
N TYR A 146 18.29 6.99 7.72
CA TYR A 146 17.05 7.21 6.97
C TYR A 146 16.27 8.40 7.54
N HIS A 147 15.91 9.29 6.63
CA HIS A 147 15.01 10.39 6.90
C HIS A 147 13.80 10.29 5.98
N LEU A 148 12.61 10.45 6.56
CA LEU A 148 11.38 10.43 5.79
C LEU A 148 11.39 11.56 4.74
N PRO A 149 11.28 11.26 3.45
CA PRO A 149 11.33 12.26 2.41
C PRO A 149 10.12 13.20 2.49
N LYS A 150 10.30 14.43 2.02
CA LYS A 150 9.18 15.35 1.84
C LYS A 150 8.47 14.98 0.55
N LEU A 151 7.36 14.28 0.65
CA LEU A 151 6.57 13.88 -0.50
C LEU A 151 5.92 15.10 -1.19
N PRO A 152 5.79 15.08 -2.52
CA PRO A 152 5.14 16.15 -3.27
C PRO A 152 3.66 16.25 -2.92
N GLU A 153 3.13 17.46 -2.97
CA GLU A 153 1.69 17.66 -2.90
C GLU A 153 1.08 17.32 -4.25
N ARG A 154 0.10 16.43 -4.26
CA ARG A 154 -0.64 16.09 -5.46
C ARG A 154 -2.03 16.68 -5.39
N LYS A 155 -2.45 17.24 -6.50
CA LYS A 155 -3.81 17.77 -6.69
C LYS A 155 -4.50 16.86 -7.67
N PHE A 156 -5.61 16.31 -7.27
CA PHE A 156 -6.48 15.50 -8.13
C PHE A 156 -7.71 16.33 -8.47
N GLU A 157 -8.18 16.20 -9.70
CA GLU A 157 -9.38 16.90 -10.14
C GLU A 157 -10.64 16.25 -9.55
N ASN A 158 -10.55 14.96 -9.26
CA ASN A 158 -11.66 14.20 -8.71
C ASN A 158 -11.20 12.98 -7.89
N GLN A 159 -12.14 12.34 -7.21
CA GLN A 159 -11.88 11.17 -6.37
C GLN A 159 -11.42 9.93 -7.18
N VAL A 160 -11.86 9.80 -8.43
CA VAL A 160 -11.48 8.66 -9.29
C VAL A 160 -9.99 8.70 -9.61
N GLU A 161 -9.45 9.88 -9.93
CA GLU A 161 -8.01 10.04 -10.15
C GLU A 161 -7.20 9.68 -8.90
N ASN A 162 -7.63 10.17 -7.74
CA ASN A 162 -6.97 9.82 -6.47
C ASN A 162 -7.02 8.31 -6.22
N MET A 163 -8.16 7.68 -6.46
CA MET A 163 -8.32 6.23 -6.31
C MET A 163 -7.42 5.45 -7.27
N LEU A 164 -7.37 5.84 -8.56
CA LEU A 164 -6.53 5.17 -9.56
C LEU A 164 -5.05 5.32 -9.21
N ASP A 165 -4.63 6.50 -8.83
CA ASP A 165 -3.27 6.81 -8.44
C ASP A 165 -2.84 6.01 -7.19
N THR A 166 -3.72 5.88 -6.18
CA THR A 166 -3.49 5.03 -5.01
C THR A 166 -3.39 3.55 -5.39
N ARG A 167 -4.23 3.07 -6.32
CA ARG A 167 -4.17 1.69 -6.82
C ARG A 167 -2.87 1.40 -7.58
N MET A 168 -2.40 2.33 -8.39
CA MET A 168 -1.12 2.18 -9.08
C MET A 168 0.05 2.11 -8.09
N LEU A 169 0.05 2.97 -7.08
CA LEU A 169 1.05 2.93 -6.02
C LEU A 169 1.00 1.62 -5.23
N PHE A 170 -0.20 1.16 -4.90
CA PHE A 170 -0.42 -0.14 -4.26
C PHE A 170 0.12 -1.29 -5.11
N SER A 171 -0.12 -1.27 -6.42
CA SER A 171 0.39 -2.29 -7.34
C SER A 171 1.92 -2.30 -7.37
N CYS A 172 2.58 -1.14 -7.37
CA CYS A 172 4.03 -1.06 -7.28
C CYS A 172 4.57 -1.71 -6.01
N LEU A 173 3.90 -1.51 -4.87
CA LEU A 173 4.29 -2.13 -3.61
C LEU A 173 4.12 -3.64 -3.66
N VAL A 174 2.92 -4.11 -4.01
CA VAL A 174 2.58 -5.55 -4.00
C VAL A 174 3.47 -6.32 -4.97
N ASP A 175 3.67 -5.79 -6.18
CA ASP A 175 4.52 -6.42 -7.18
C ASP A 175 5.98 -6.49 -6.72
N ALA A 176 6.49 -5.43 -6.09
CA ALA A 176 7.83 -5.43 -5.52
C ALA A 176 7.99 -6.44 -4.38
N ASP A 177 7.04 -6.51 -3.46
CA ASP A 177 7.09 -7.44 -2.32
C ASP A 177 7.03 -8.90 -2.78
N TYR A 178 6.06 -9.23 -3.66
CA TYR A 178 5.96 -10.58 -4.23
C TYR A 178 7.21 -10.98 -5.00
N SER A 179 7.76 -10.06 -5.76
CA SER A 179 8.96 -10.29 -6.57
C SER A 179 10.18 -10.61 -5.72
N VAL A 180 10.41 -9.80 -4.70
CA VAL A 180 11.52 -10.01 -3.75
C VAL A 180 11.30 -11.29 -2.93
N SER A 181 10.05 -11.61 -2.58
CA SER A 181 9.73 -12.83 -1.83
C SER A 181 9.83 -14.10 -2.66
N ALA A 182 9.59 -14.02 -3.98
CA ALA A 182 9.59 -15.18 -4.89
C ALA A 182 10.97 -15.50 -5.46
N SER A 183 11.92 -14.57 -5.42
CA SER A 183 13.23 -14.73 -6.04
C SER A 183 14.35 -14.50 -5.04
N ASP A 184 15.30 -15.42 -5.02
CA ASP A 184 16.55 -15.24 -4.29
C ASP A 184 17.44 -14.13 -4.89
N ASN A 185 17.08 -13.67 -6.12
CA ASN A 185 17.86 -12.68 -6.87
C ASN A 185 16.94 -11.73 -7.66
N GLU A 186 17.05 -10.43 -7.42
CA GLU A 186 16.32 -9.36 -8.12
C GLU A 186 16.51 -9.43 -9.66
N ALA A 187 17.70 -9.80 -10.11
CA ALA A 187 18.02 -9.92 -11.54
C ALA A 187 17.17 -11.00 -12.22
N ASP A 188 16.93 -12.13 -11.57
CA ASP A 188 16.10 -13.22 -12.09
C ASP A 188 14.65 -12.82 -12.29
N TYR A 189 14.12 -11.97 -11.40
CA TYR A 189 12.77 -11.45 -11.54
C TYR A 189 12.63 -10.49 -12.72
N LEU A 190 13.53 -9.53 -12.82
CA LEU A 190 13.53 -8.55 -13.90
C LEU A 190 13.74 -9.22 -15.26
N GLU A 191 14.60 -10.26 -15.34
CA GLU A 191 14.82 -11.03 -16.55
C GLU A 191 13.59 -11.85 -16.95
N LYS A 192 12.97 -12.56 -16.00
CA LYS A 192 11.75 -13.36 -16.23
C LYS A 192 10.53 -12.53 -16.60
N ASN A 193 10.47 -11.30 -16.11
CA ASN A 193 9.37 -10.37 -16.34
C ASN A 193 9.69 -9.26 -17.35
N SER A 194 10.86 -9.30 -17.99
CA SER A 194 11.19 -8.44 -19.13
C SER A 194 10.43 -8.91 -20.37
N GLY A 195 9.11 -8.99 -20.25
CA GLY A 195 8.21 -9.16 -21.39
C GLY A 195 8.38 -8.04 -22.39
N SER A 196 7.91 -8.26 -23.61
CA SER A 196 7.85 -7.19 -24.64
C SER A 196 7.18 -5.95 -24.02
N GLN A 197 7.77 -4.79 -24.26
CA GLN A 197 7.19 -3.52 -23.83
C GLN A 197 5.72 -3.47 -24.25
N LEU A 198 4.84 -3.13 -23.31
CA LEU A 198 3.41 -3.04 -23.57
C LEU A 198 3.15 -2.03 -24.69
N ASN A 199 2.67 -2.50 -25.82
CA ASN A 199 2.09 -1.62 -26.82
C ASN A 199 0.66 -1.28 -26.40
N ALA A 200 0.48 -0.13 -25.77
CA ALA A 200 -0.79 0.27 -25.21
C ALA A 200 -1.90 0.38 -26.26
N GLU A 201 -1.57 0.83 -27.48
CA GLU A 201 -2.55 0.95 -28.58
C GLU A 201 -3.03 -0.42 -29.04
N GLU A 202 -2.11 -1.35 -29.22
CA GLU A 202 -2.46 -2.71 -29.63
C GLU A 202 -3.22 -3.47 -28.53
N ALA A 203 -2.78 -3.32 -27.27
CA ALA A 203 -3.48 -3.90 -26.13
C ALA A 203 -4.89 -3.35 -25.97
N LEU A 204 -5.08 -2.04 -26.17
CA LEU A 204 -6.39 -1.41 -26.15
C LEU A 204 -7.28 -1.94 -27.28
N LYS A 205 -6.76 -2.08 -28.47
CA LYS A 205 -7.48 -2.66 -29.62
C LYS A 205 -7.96 -4.08 -29.32
N VAL A 206 -7.06 -4.94 -28.81
CA VAL A 206 -7.40 -6.32 -28.42
C VAL A 206 -8.48 -6.34 -27.34
N LEU A 207 -8.40 -5.44 -26.35
CA LEU A 207 -9.40 -5.30 -25.31
C LEU A 207 -10.78 -4.93 -25.89
N TYR A 208 -10.84 -3.96 -26.81
CA TYR A 208 -12.08 -3.57 -27.47
C TYR A 208 -12.66 -4.72 -28.29
N GLU A 209 -11.86 -5.42 -29.08
CA GLU A 209 -12.29 -6.58 -29.87
C GLU A 209 -12.87 -7.67 -28.96
N TYR A 210 -12.21 -7.96 -27.82
CA TYR A 210 -12.71 -8.91 -26.83
C TYR A 210 -14.04 -8.46 -26.21
N CYS A 211 -14.17 -7.20 -25.83
CA CYS A 211 -15.42 -6.66 -25.29
C CYS A 211 -16.57 -6.74 -26.31
N GLU A 212 -16.32 -6.47 -27.59
CA GLU A 212 -17.31 -6.61 -28.64
C GLU A 212 -17.74 -8.08 -28.86
N GLU A 213 -16.80 -9.00 -28.77
CA GLU A 213 -17.12 -10.43 -28.81
C GLU A 213 -18.00 -10.86 -27.64
N LEU A 214 -17.67 -10.40 -26.43
CA LEU A 214 -18.51 -10.64 -25.24
C LEU A 214 -19.91 -10.05 -25.40
N ARG A 215 -20.04 -8.86 -25.99
CA ARG A 215 -21.34 -8.23 -26.27
C ARG A 215 -22.17 -9.10 -27.20
N LYS A 216 -21.59 -9.62 -28.27
CA LYS A 216 -22.27 -10.48 -29.26
C LYS A 216 -22.72 -11.82 -28.69
N ASN A 217 -21.90 -12.39 -27.81
CA ASN A 217 -22.13 -13.71 -27.24
C ASN A 217 -22.86 -13.70 -25.88
N SER A 218 -23.22 -12.53 -25.37
CA SER A 218 -23.82 -12.42 -24.05
C SER A 218 -25.24 -13.02 -24.02
N LYS A 219 -25.44 -13.96 -23.12
CA LYS A 219 -26.74 -14.56 -22.79
C LYS A 219 -27.47 -13.80 -21.67
N ALA A 220 -26.92 -12.71 -21.16
CA ALA A 220 -27.53 -11.95 -20.08
C ALA A 220 -28.78 -11.21 -20.56
N ASP A 221 -29.68 -10.89 -19.60
CA ASP A 221 -30.86 -10.10 -19.84
C ASP A 221 -30.52 -8.80 -20.61
N SER A 222 -31.37 -8.47 -21.57
CA SER A 222 -31.21 -7.29 -22.41
C SER A 222 -31.08 -5.99 -21.59
N LYS A 223 -31.71 -5.91 -20.43
CA LYS A 223 -31.61 -4.77 -19.51
C LYS A 223 -30.22 -4.65 -18.87
N ILE A 224 -29.66 -5.77 -18.43
CA ILE A 224 -28.30 -5.82 -17.84
C ILE A 224 -27.26 -5.48 -18.91
N ASN A 225 -27.40 -6.04 -20.11
CA ASN A 225 -26.48 -5.75 -21.20
C ASN A 225 -26.54 -4.29 -21.63
N LYS A 226 -27.72 -3.69 -21.61
CA LYS A 226 -27.89 -2.27 -21.89
C LYS A 226 -27.14 -1.37 -20.90
N ILE A 227 -27.23 -1.69 -19.60
CA ILE A 227 -26.50 -0.97 -18.56
C ILE A 227 -24.98 -1.16 -18.72
N ARG A 228 -24.51 -2.39 -18.94
CA ARG A 228 -23.08 -2.68 -19.18
C ARG A 228 -22.52 -1.92 -20.37
N ASN A 229 -23.26 -1.87 -21.46
CA ASN A 229 -22.86 -1.13 -22.66
C ASN A 229 -22.80 0.37 -22.38
N GLN A 230 -23.76 0.93 -21.67
CA GLN A 230 -23.74 2.34 -21.28
C GLN A 230 -22.52 2.67 -20.41
N VAL A 231 -22.21 1.83 -19.43
CA VAL A 231 -21.00 2.02 -18.59
C VAL A 231 -19.75 1.95 -19.45
N PHE A 232 -19.63 0.96 -20.32
CA PHE A 232 -18.48 0.83 -21.20
C PHE A 232 -18.31 2.05 -22.12
N ASP A 233 -19.41 2.54 -22.72
CA ASP A 233 -19.37 3.68 -23.64
C ASP A 233 -19.05 5.02 -22.93
N ILE A 234 -19.26 5.10 -21.62
CA ILE A 234 -18.90 6.28 -20.80
C ILE A 234 -17.43 6.21 -20.32
N CYS A 235 -16.91 5.01 -20.06
CA CYS A 235 -15.58 4.80 -19.50
C CYS A 235 -14.49 4.55 -20.56
N GLY A 236 -14.86 4.20 -21.77
CA GLY A 236 -13.96 3.93 -22.91
C GLY A 236 -13.96 5.05 -23.90
#